data_7165769dd13951b93578897e6242d9c5
#
_entry.id   7165769dd13951b93578897e6242d9c5
#
_cell.length_a   1.000
_cell.length_b   1.000
_cell.length_c   1.000
_cell.angle_alpha   90.00
_cell.angle_beta   90.00
_cell.angle_gamma   90.00
#
_symmetry.space_group_name_H-M   'P 1'
#
loop_
_entity.id
_entity.type
_entity.pdbx_description
1 polymer ?
#
loop_
_entity_poly.entity_id
_entity_poly.type
_entity_poly.pdbx_seq_one_letter_code
_entity_poly.pdbx_strand_id
1 'polypeptide(L)'
;MKIGYHALIQYSAGVMFLDQHSLFIAIGVSCTALAFTLLATWIVARSETYLLTWSTGLALTVLALLFYLGIERYQPTYQLVSFVLLILGFALIYRGTVQFCAHRSSWTFTAAIAALALVPTIAAFVSNYTGVGTAVANFAITVLTTLAALQYWKGRSEAPLLMITNALLYLATAASFAACGYVLLANGQYVLTERPSNWAEELNSLMIIVGLTGIGALSLTINQIRTTNRHKSDAMTDPLTGLLNRRALFEDRSQAVTQNTAILLMDLDHFKAINDKFGHAGGDRVLRVFAEVIFSNIRAHDVAARLGGEEFCILLSSSSPKSAASVAERIRATLDGLAFQAPEGTIKATVSIGVAIRSLAPETLQTLLNRADAALYRAKADGRNRVHIADFHLAA
;
A
#
# COMPACT_ATOMS: atom_id res chain seq x y z
N MET A 1 -53.51 -37.90 -17.73
CA MET A 1 -52.68 -38.53 -16.69
C MET A 1 -51.24 -38.75 -17.23
N LYS A 2 -50.59 -37.70 -17.74
CA LYS A 2 -49.19 -37.75 -18.28
C LYS A 2 -48.35 -36.54 -17.88
N ILE A 3 -48.77 -35.67 -16.98
CA ILE A 3 -48.05 -34.43 -16.56
C ILE A 3 -47.24 -34.66 -15.26
N GLY A 4 -47.40 -35.79 -14.56
CA GLY A 4 -46.78 -36.04 -13.26
C GLY A 4 -45.40 -36.67 -13.29
N TYR A 5 -44.92 -37.23 -14.43
CA TYR A 5 -43.67 -38.00 -14.45
C TYR A 5 -42.40 -37.16 -14.74
N HIS A 6 -42.53 -36.04 -15.43
CA HIS A 6 -41.37 -35.18 -15.68
C HIS A 6 -40.89 -34.33 -14.47
N ALA A 7 -41.82 -34.00 -13.56
CA ALA A 7 -41.50 -33.26 -12.34
C ALA A 7 -40.80 -34.12 -11.27
N LEU A 8 -41.06 -35.44 -11.26
CA LEU A 8 -40.49 -36.38 -10.27
C LEU A 8 -39.06 -36.85 -10.60
N ILE A 9 -38.65 -36.80 -11.87
CA ILE A 9 -37.30 -37.18 -12.28
C ILE A 9 -36.28 -36.06 -12.00
N GLN A 10 -36.71 -34.78 -11.92
CA GLN A 10 -35.83 -33.67 -11.53
C GLN A 10 -35.48 -33.64 -10.05
N TYR A 11 -36.23 -34.32 -9.18
CA TYR A 11 -36.00 -34.33 -7.73
C TYR A 11 -35.10 -35.48 -7.24
N SER A 12 -34.69 -36.43 -8.09
CA SER A 12 -33.95 -37.61 -7.65
C SER A 12 -32.43 -37.56 -7.87
N ALA A 13 -31.94 -36.58 -8.59
CA ALA A 13 -30.50 -36.30 -8.64
C ALA A 13 -30.25 -35.03 -7.80
N GLY A 14 -29.80 -35.14 -6.56
CA GLY A 14 -29.51 -34.04 -5.63
C GLY A 14 -28.44 -33.06 -6.10
N VAL A 15 -28.46 -32.67 -7.37
CA VAL A 15 -27.74 -31.56 -7.95
C VAL A 15 -28.67 -30.35 -7.85
N MET A 16 -28.44 -29.51 -6.86
CA MET A 16 -29.07 -28.20 -6.75
C MET A 16 -28.59 -27.38 -7.94
N PHE A 17 -29.32 -27.36 -9.06
CA PHE A 17 -29.10 -26.43 -10.17
C PHE A 17 -29.30 -25.03 -9.61
N LEU A 18 -28.25 -24.28 -9.40
CA LEU A 18 -28.33 -22.86 -9.06
C LEU A 18 -28.99 -22.17 -10.25
N ASP A 19 -30.19 -21.61 -10.03
CA ASP A 19 -30.87 -20.83 -11.05
C ASP A 19 -29.98 -19.66 -11.49
N GLN A 20 -29.67 -19.60 -12.78
CA GLN A 20 -28.76 -18.60 -13.36
C GLN A 20 -29.24 -17.16 -13.09
N HIS A 21 -30.57 -16.97 -13.04
CA HIS A 21 -31.16 -15.66 -12.72
C HIS A 21 -30.84 -15.23 -11.28
N SER A 22 -30.92 -16.16 -10.34
CA SER A 22 -30.56 -15.93 -8.94
C SER A 22 -29.06 -15.63 -8.78
N LEU A 23 -28.18 -16.27 -9.56
CA LEU A 23 -26.75 -15.97 -9.57
C LEU A 23 -26.46 -14.55 -10.06
N PHE A 24 -27.10 -14.10 -11.14
CA PHE A 24 -26.92 -12.73 -11.63
C PHE A 24 -27.41 -11.67 -10.64
N ILE A 25 -28.53 -11.94 -9.94
CA ILE A 25 -28.99 -11.05 -8.86
C ILE A 25 -27.95 -11.00 -7.74
N ALA A 26 -27.40 -12.13 -7.32
CA ALA A 26 -26.37 -12.19 -6.29
C ALA A 26 -25.10 -11.42 -6.72
N ILE A 27 -24.68 -11.53 -7.97
CA ILE A 27 -23.57 -10.74 -8.54
C ILE A 27 -23.91 -9.25 -8.47
N GLY A 28 -25.08 -8.83 -8.91
CA GLY A 28 -25.52 -7.44 -8.90
C GLY A 28 -25.52 -6.83 -7.51
N VAL A 29 -26.07 -7.54 -6.52
CA VAL A 29 -26.08 -7.11 -5.11
C VAL A 29 -24.66 -7.02 -4.56
N SER A 30 -23.82 -8.02 -4.80
CA SER A 30 -22.44 -8.04 -4.34
C SER A 30 -21.60 -6.92 -4.97
N CYS A 31 -21.73 -6.69 -6.29
CA CYS A 31 -21.07 -5.58 -6.99
C CYS A 31 -21.52 -4.22 -6.42
N THR A 32 -22.82 -4.06 -6.15
CA THR A 32 -23.37 -2.82 -5.60
C THR A 32 -22.83 -2.58 -4.19
N ALA A 33 -22.86 -3.59 -3.32
CA ALA A 33 -22.33 -3.49 -1.96
C ALA A 33 -20.85 -3.12 -1.95
N LEU A 34 -20.03 -3.77 -2.80
CA LEU A 34 -18.61 -3.47 -2.91
C LEU A 34 -18.38 -2.06 -3.49
N ALA A 35 -19.14 -1.65 -4.51
CA ALA A 35 -19.02 -0.32 -5.09
C ALA A 35 -19.29 0.79 -4.05
N PHE A 36 -20.34 0.63 -3.24
CA PHE A 36 -20.64 1.54 -2.14
C PHE A 36 -19.56 1.54 -1.07
N THR A 37 -19.03 0.38 -0.69
CA THR A 37 -17.94 0.26 0.29
C THR A 37 -16.70 1.01 -0.20
N LEU A 38 -16.31 0.83 -1.46
CA LEU A 38 -15.16 1.52 -2.06
C LEU A 38 -15.39 3.02 -2.17
N LEU A 39 -16.60 3.44 -2.54
CA LEU A 39 -16.97 4.86 -2.61
C LEU A 39 -16.93 5.51 -1.21
N ALA A 40 -17.52 4.87 -0.20
CA ALA A 40 -17.49 5.35 1.18
C ALA A 40 -16.03 5.45 1.70
N THR A 41 -15.21 4.45 1.42
CA THR A 41 -13.78 4.48 1.77
C THR A 41 -13.05 5.62 1.07
N TRP A 42 -13.35 5.87 -0.22
CA TRP A 42 -12.77 7.00 -0.95
C TRP A 42 -13.20 8.36 -0.39
N ILE A 43 -14.44 8.53 0.07
CA ILE A 43 -14.91 9.78 0.69
C ILE A 43 -14.05 10.15 1.89
N VAL A 44 -13.59 9.16 2.66
CA VAL A 44 -12.71 9.34 3.82
C VAL A 44 -11.25 9.51 3.38
N ALA A 45 -10.81 8.75 2.38
CA ALA A 45 -9.43 8.72 1.88
C ALA A 45 -9.34 9.27 0.44
N ARG A 46 -9.58 10.57 0.25
CA ARG A 46 -9.66 11.25 -1.07
C ARG A 46 -8.40 11.13 -1.92
N SER A 47 -7.25 10.93 -1.33
CA SER A 47 -5.97 10.74 -2.02
C SER A 47 -5.89 9.40 -2.78
N GLU A 48 -6.67 8.41 -2.39
CA GLU A 48 -6.62 7.04 -2.94
C GLU A 48 -7.58 6.91 -4.14
N THR A 49 -7.19 7.51 -5.28
CA THR A 49 -8.05 7.64 -6.48
C THR A 49 -8.46 6.32 -7.11
N TYR A 50 -7.71 5.22 -6.90
CA TYR A 50 -8.08 3.89 -7.38
C TYR A 50 -9.39 3.37 -6.78
N LEU A 51 -9.75 3.77 -5.56
CA LEU A 51 -11.03 3.40 -4.93
C LEU A 51 -12.22 3.93 -5.72
N LEU A 52 -12.16 5.19 -6.15
CA LEU A 52 -13.18 5.78 -7.01
C LEU A 52 -13.21 5.10 -8.39
N THR A 53 -12.03 4.80 -8.95
CA THR A 53 -11.94 4.14 -10.26
C THR A 53 -12.56 2.74 -10.21
N TRP A 54 -12.28 1.95 -9.18
CA TRP A 54 -12.91 0.63 -8.98
C TRP A 54 -14.41 0.73 -8.73
N SER A 55 -14.86 1.67 -7.86
CA SER A 55 -16.28 1.89 -7.60
C SER A 55 -17.04 2.21 -8.88
N THR A 56 -16.50 3.10 -9.73
CA THR A 56 -17.11 3.44 -11.02
C THR A 56 -17.13 2.23 -11.98
N GLY A 57 -16.07 1.44 -12.03
CA GLY A 57 -16.01 0.21 -12.81
C GLY A 57 -17.08 -0.81 -12.40
N LEU A 58 -17.25 -1.01 -11.09
CA LEU A 58 -18.30 -1.88 -10.54
C LEU A 58 -19.71 -1.34 -10.81
N ALA A 59 -19.93 -0.03 -10.73
CA ALA A 59 -21.20 0.60 -11.05
C ALA A 59 -21.59 0.36 -12.52
N LEU A 60 -20.63 0.44 -13.46
CA LEU A 60 -20.87 0.08 -14.86
C LEU A 60 -21.18 -1.41 -15.03
N THR A 61 -20.57 -2.29 -14.25
CA THR A 61 -20.86 -3.72 -14.25
C THR A 61 -22.30 -3.99 -13.75
N VAL A 62 -22.74 -3.31 -12.69
CA VAL A 62 -24.14 -3.40 -12.21
C VAL A 62 -25.11 -2.92 -13.29
N LEU A 63 -24.81 -1.79 -13.93
CA LEU A 63 -25.63 -1.28 -15.02
C LEU A 63 -25.69 -2.27 -16.21
N ALA A 64 -24.57 -2.91 -16.55
CA ALA A 64 -24.52 -3.97 -17.56
C ALA A 64 -25.46 -5.14 -17.21
N LEU A 65 -25.46 -5.59 -15.95
CA LEU A 65 -26.34 -6.65 -15.48
C LEU A 65 -27.82 -6.24 -15.53
N LEU A 66 -28.16 -5.00 -15.21
CA LEU A 66 -29.54 -4.49 -15.33
C LEU A 66 -30.04 -4.53 -16.77
N PHE A 67 -29.22 -4.14 -17.75
CA PHE A 67 -29.53 -4.28 -19.17
C PHE A 67 -29.63 -5.74 -19.60
N TYR A 68 -28.79 -6.62 -19.06
CA TYR A 68 -28.81 -8.05 -19.38
C TYR A 68 -30.05 -8.76 -18.83
N LEU A 69 -30.51 -8.41 -17.62
CA LEU A 69 -31.64 -9.05 -16.94
C LEU A 69 -32.98 -8.41 -17.27
N GLY A 70 -33.01 -7.11 -17.58
CA GLY A 70 -34.22 -6.28 -17.60
C GLY A 70 -35.23 -6.61 -18.70
N ILE A 71 -35.02 -7.64 -19.53
CA ILE A 71 -35.87 -7.99 -20.65
C ILE A 71 -36.13 -9.50 -20.67
N GLU A 72 -37.39 -9.87 -20.63
CA GLU A 72 -37.80 -11.28 -20.64
C GLU A 72 -37.41 -12.02 -21.94
N ARG A 73 -37.44 -11.34 -23.07
CA ARG A 73 -37.05 -11.91 -24.37
C ARG A 73 -35.64 -11.44 -24.78
N TYR A 74 -34.85 -12.39 -25.29
CA TYR A 74 -33.53 -12.09 -25.85
C TYR A 74 -33.60 -11.01 -26.94
N GLN A 75 -32.79 -9.97 -26.82
CA GLN A 75 -32.61 -8.91 -27.82
C GLN A 75 -31.13 -8.60 -27.98
N PRO A 76 -30.58 -8.74 -29.20
CA PRO A 76 -29.15 -8.50 -29.45
C PRO A 76 -28.64 -7.11 -29.06
N THR A 77 -29.49 -6.08 -29.24
CA THR A 77 -29.12 -4.68 -28.88
C THR A 77 -28.88 -4.50 -27.40
N TYR A 78 -29.69 -5.09 -26.53
CA TYR A 78 -29.47 -4.99 -25.08
C TYR A 78 -28.28 -5.81 -24.62
N GLN A 79 -28.05 -6.95 -25.25
CA GLN A 79 -26.84 -7.73 -24.98
C GLN A 79 -25.58 -6.99 -25.42
N LEU A 80 -25.58 -6.29 -26.55
CA LEU A 80 -24.50 -5.43 -26.96
C LEU A 80 -24.24 -4.32 -25.95
N VAL A 81 -25.29 -3.60 -25.53
CA VAL A 81 -25.17 -2.55 -24.50
C VAL A 81 -24.58 -3.10 -23.22
N SER A 82 -25.02 -4.27 -22.78
CA SER A 82 -24.46 -4.95 -21.59
C SER A 82 -22.97 -5.22 -21.75
N PHE A 83 -22.52 -5.78 -22.87
CA PHE A 83 -21.09 -6.05 -23.10
C PHE A 83 -20.26 -4.78 -23.26
N VAL A 84 -20.79 -3.71 -23.85
CA VAL A 84 -20.10 -2.41 -23.90
C VAL A 84 -19.86 -1.89 -22.49
N LEU A 85 -20.89 -1.86 -21.64
CA LEU A 85 -20.78 -1.44 -20.24
C LEU A 85 -19.85 -2.35 -19.43
N LEU A 86 -19.91 -3.64 -19.66
CA LEU A 86 -19.07 -4.62 -18.97
C LEU A 86 -17.59 -4.44 -19.32
N ILE A 87 -17.27 -4.31 -20.61
CA ILE A 87 -15.87 -4.07 -21.07
C ILE A 87 -15.35 -2.76 -20.49
N LEU A 88 -16.14 -1.67 -20.50
CA LEU A 88 -15.76 -0.40 -19.90
C LEU A 88 -15.56 -0.53 -18.39
N GLY A 89 -16.44 -1.27 -17.71
CA GLY A 89 -16.34 -1.56 -16.28
C GLY A 89 -15.03 -2.29 -15.94
N PHE A 90 -14.71 -3.37 -16.67
CA PHE A 90 -13.46 -4.12 -16.48
C PHE A 90 -12.21 -3.33 -16.88
N ALA A 91 -12.29 -2.45 -17.88
CA ALA A 91 -11.21 -1.54 -18.22
C ALA A 91 -10.91 -0.55 -17.09
N LEU A 92 -11.94 -0.03 -16.40
CA LEU A 92 -11.78 0.81 -15.21
C LEU A 92 -11.25 0.00 -14.02
N ILE A 93 -11.72 -1.24 -13.82
CA ILE A 93 -11.19 -2.13 -12.79
C ILE A 93 -9.70 -2.38 -13.02
N TYR A 94 -9.29 -2.69 -14.24
CA TYR A 94 -7.87 -2.82 -14.63
C TYR A 94 -7.08 -1.54 -14.34
N ARG A 95 -7.61 -0.37 -14.75
CA ARG A 95 -6.98 0.92 -14.48
C ARG A 95 -6.78 1.15 -12.98
N GLY A 96 -7.83 0.92 -12.17
CA GLY A 96 -7.74 1.02 -10.71
C GLY A 96 -6.68 0.08 -10.14
N THR A 97 -6.54 -1.13 -10.69
CA THR A 97 -5.50 -2.08 -10.30
C THR A 97 -4.09 -1.55 -10.62
N VAL A 98 -3.89 -0.92 -11.79
CA VAL A 98 -2.61 -0.28 -12.12
C VAL A 98 -2.31 0.90 -11.18
N GLN A 99 -3.31 1.73 -10.86
CA GLN A 99 -3.15 2.80 -9.87
C GLN A 99 -2.77 2.25 -8.50
N PHE A 100 -3.42 1.17 -8.07
CA PHE A 100 -3.18 0.51 -6.79
C PHE A 100 -1.79 -0.12 -6.69
N CYS A 101 -1.34 -0.86 -7.72
CA CYS A 101 -0.09 -1.61 -7.67
C CYS A 101 1.14 -0.79 -8.11
N ALA A 102 1.00 0.11 -9.09
CA ALA A 102 2.12 0.80 -9.71
C ALA A 102 2.14 2.31 -9.43
N HIS A 103 1.13 2.85 -8.74
CA HIS A 103 0.95 4.28 -8.46
C HIS A 103 0.99 5.18 -9.72
N ARG A 104 0.85 4.59 -10.90
CA ARG A 104 0.84 5.26 -12.21
C ARG A 104 -0.32 4.72 -13.03
N SER A 105 -0.99 5.57 -13.77
CA SER A 105 -1.97 5.11 -14.75
C SER A 105 -2.01 6.06 -15.93
N SER A 106 -1.95 5.49 -17.13
CA SER A 106 -2.15 6.22 -18.37
C SER A 106 -3.59 6.00 -18.85
N TRP A 107 -4.33 7.09 -19.07
CA TRP A 107 -5.65 7.02 -19.70
C TRP A 107 -5.56 6.52 -21.15
N THR A 108 -4.50 6.90 -21.86
CA THR A 108 -4.28 6.51 -23.26
C THR A 108 -4.18 4.99 -23.41
N PHE A 109 -3.42 4.32 -22.52
CA PHE A 109 -3.28 2.87 -22.57
C PHE A 109 -4.61 2.15 -22.23
N THR A 110 -5.33 2.60 -21.20
CA THR A 110 -6.63 2.06 -20.83
C THR A 110 -7.66 2.24 -21.94
N ALA A 111 -7.72 3.44 -22.53
CA ALA A 111 -8.61 3.73 -23.65
C ALA A 111 -8.27 2.90 -24.91
N ALA A 112 -7.00 2.71 -25.21
CA ALA A 112 -6.56 1.89 -26.33
C ALA A 112 -6.99 0.43 -26.18
N ILE A 113 -6.80 -0.17 -24.98
CA ILE A 113 -7.25 -1.55 -24.72
C ILE A 113 -8.78 -1.65 -24.77
N ALA A 114 -9.50 -0.69 -24.19
CA ALA A 114 -10.95 -0.66 -24.26
C ALA A 114 -11.44 -0.56 -25.72
N ALA A 115 -10.85 0.31 -26.52
CA ALA A 115 -11.19 0.45 -27.94
C ALA A 115 -10.89 -0.87 -28.72
N LEU A 116 -9.74 -1.50 -28.46
CA LEU A 116 -9.36 -2.78 -29.08
C LEU A 116 -10.36 -3.91 -28.72
N ALA A 117 -10.96 -3.86 -27.54
CA ALA A 117 -12.00 -4.78 -27.11
C ALA A 117 -13.38 -4.45 -27.71
N LEU A 118 -13.76 -3.17 -27.72
CA LEU A 118 -15.08 -2.73 -28.13
C LEU A 118 -15.30 -2.82 -29.63
N VAL A 119 -14.31 -2.40 -30.44
CA VAL A 119 -14.45 -2.34 -31.92
C VAL A 119 -14.84 -3.70 -32.52
N PRO A 120 -14.13 -4.82 -32.25
CA PRO A 120 -14.49 -6.09 -32.82
C PRO A 120 -15.80 -6.66 -32.22
N THR A 121 -16.09 -6.38 -30.93
CA THR A 121 -17.36 -6.76 -30.31
C THR A 121 -18.54 -6.09 -31.02
N ILE A 122 -18.51 -4.76 -31.18
CA ILE A 122 -19.57 -4.01 -31.87
C ILE A 122 -19.70 -4.46 -33.32
N ALA A 123 -18.59 -4.61 -34.04
CA ALA A 123 -18.58 -5.05 -35.43
C ALA A 123 -19.27 -6.41 -35.61
N ALA A 124 -19.01 -7.38 -34.72
CA ALA A 124 -19.65 -8.69 -34.77
C ALA A 124 -21.16 -8.61 -34.54
N PHE A 125 -21.61 -7.82 -33.54
CA PHE A 125 -23.05 -7.62 -33.29
C PHE A 125 -23.76 -6.90 -34.45
N VAL A 126 -23.16 -5.85 -35.01
CA VAL A 126 -23.70 -5.11 -36.15
C VAL A 126 -23.80 -6.01 -37.40
N SER A 127 -22.87 -6.94 -37.58
CA SER A 127 -22.89 -7.94 -38.64
C SER A 127 -23.82 -9.15 -38.36
N ASN A 128 -24.65 -9.09 -37.33
CA ASN A 128 -25.54 -10.16 -36.89
C ASN A 128 -24.85 -11.45 -36.37
N TYR A 129 -23.55 -11.45 -36.17
CA TYR A 129 -22.80 -12.55 -35.57
C TYR A 129 -22.78 -12.42 -34.03
N THR A 130 -23.96 -12.43 -33.42
CA THR A 130 -24.15 -12.12 -31.97
C THR A 130 -23.39 -13.08 -31.05
N GLY A 131 -23.29 -14.36 -31.40
CA GLY A 131 -22.50 -15.33 -30.65
C GLY A 131 -21.00 -15.10 -30.75
N VAL A 132 -20.51 -14.73 -31.95
CA VAL A 132 -19.11 -14.32 -32.11
C VAL A 132 -18.81 -13.07 -31.32
N GLY A 133 -19.72 -12.06 -31.35
CA GLY A 133 -19.57 -10.83 -30.57
C GLY A 133 -19.52 -11.11 -29.05
N THR A 134 -20.34 -12.04 -28.56
CA THR A 134 -20.33 -12.50 -27.18
C THR A 134 -19.00 -13.17 -26.82
N ALA A 135 -18.48 -14.06 -27.68
CA ALA A 135 -17.19 -14.71 -27.46
C ALA A 135 -16.03 -13.71 -27.46
N VAL A 136 -16.03 -12.74 -28.38
CA VAL A 136 -15.02 -11.66 -28.43
C VAL A 136 -15.05 -10.83 -27.16
N ALA A 137 -16.22 -10.46 -26.66
CA ALA A 137 -16.36 -9.72 -25.41
C ALA A 137 -15.81 -10.51 -24.23
N ASN A 138 -16.11 -11.79 -24.12
CA ASN A 138 -15.57 -12.67 -23.08
C ASN A 138 -14.04 -12.78 -23.16
N PHE A 139 -13.45 -12.92 -24.34
CA PHE A 139 -11.98 -12.91 -24.51
C PHE A 139 -11.36 -11.56 -24.19
N ALA A 140 -12.03 -10.46 -24.50
CA ALA A 140 -11.56 -9.13 -24.13
C ALA A 140 -11.50 -8.95 -22.59
N ILE A 141 -12.51 -9.43 -21.88
CA ILE A 141 -12.53 -9.42 -20.41
C ILE A 141 -11.44 -10.35 -19.85
N THR A 142 -11.23 -11.51 -20.47
CA THR A 142 -10.11 -12.41 -20.14
C THR A 142 -8.77 -11.68 -20.20
N VAL A 143 -8.52 -10.91 -21.25
CA VAL A 143 -7.28 -10.12 -21.39
C VAL A 143 -7.18 -9.08 -20.29
N LEU A 144 -8.23 -8.29 -20.02
CA LEU A 144 -8.25 -7.24 -18.99
C LEU A 144 -7.99 -7.81 -17.59
N THR A 145 -8.62 -8.93 -17.25
CA THR A 145 -8.45 -9.59 -15.95
C THR A 145 -7.08 -10.25 -15.82
N THR A 146 -6.54 -10.82 -16.89
CA THR A 146 -5.16 -11.33 -16.92
C THR A 146 -4.13 -10.21 -16.74
N LEU A 147 -4.32 -9.07 -17.40
CA LEU A 147 -3.47 -7.91 -17.21
C LEU A 147 -3.54 -7.36 -15.76
N ALA A 148 -4.72 -7.41 -15.12
CA ALA A 148 -4.87 -7.07 -13.71
C ALA A 148 -4.10 -8.06 -12.81
N ALA A 149 -4.19 -9.36 -13.07
CA ALA A 149 -3.42 -10.40 -12.37
C ALA A 149 -1.91 -10.14 -12.45
N LEU A 150 -1.41 -9.77 -13.63
CA LEU A 150 0.00 -9.44 -13.83
C LEU A 150 0.46 -8.22 -13.02
N GLN A 151 -0.40 -7.23 -12.76
CA GLN A 151 -0.05 -6.11 -11.88
C GLN A 151 0.12 -6.57 -10.44
N TYR A 152 -0.80 -7.37 -9.92
CA TYR A 152 -0.66 -7.94 -8.56
C TYR A 152 0.58 -8.83 -8.45
N TRP A 153 0.88 -9.65 -9.47
CA TRP A 153 2.08 -10.47 -9.50
C TRP A 153 3.37 -9.65 -9.49
N LYS A 154 3.42 -8.54 -10.23
CA LYS A 154 4.56 -7.61 -10.21
C LYS A 154 4.74 -6.95 -8.84
N GLY A 155 3.66 -6.59 -8.17
CA GLY A 155 3.66 -5.97 -6.84
C GLY A 155 3.86 -6.93 -5.66
N ARG A 156 4.05 -8.24 -5.88
CA ARG A 156 4.03 -9.29 -4.85
C ARG A 156 5.03 -9.12 -3.72
N SER A 157 6.10 -8.35 -3.90
CA SER A 157 7.11 -8.12 -2.84
C SER A 157 6.57 -7.35 -1.64
N GLU A 158 5.51 -6.57 -1.80
CA GLU A 158 4.94 -5.73 -0.74
C GLU A 158 4.13 -6.56 0.29
N ALA A 159 3.28 -7.46 -0.18
CA ALA A 159 2.48 -8.36 0.65
C ALA A 159 2.31 -9.71 -0.07
N PRO A 160 3.33 -10.58 -0.05
CA PRO A 160 3.44 -11.71 -0.97
C PRO A 160 2.20 -12.59 -1.00
N LEU A 161 1.71 -13.05 0.15
CA LEU A 161 0.55 -13.94 0.23
C LEU A 161 -0.71 -13.29 -0.36
N LEU A 162 -1.02 -12.06 0.05
CA LEU A 162 -2.25 -11.37 -0.37
C LEU A 162 -2.21 -11.00 -1.85
N MET A 163 -1.07 -10.51 -2.34
CA MET A 163 -0.90 -10.12 -3.74
C MET A 163 -0.93 -11.34 -4.68
N ILE A 164 -0.28 -12.45 -4.30
CA ILE A 164 -0.31 -13.69 -5.08
C ILE A 164 -1.73 -14.27 -5.10
N THR A 165 -2.43 -14.30 -3.97
CA THR A 165 -3.81 -14.77 -3.90
C THR A 165 -4.73 -13.93 -4.79
N ASN A 166 -4.59 -12.61 -4.80
CA ASN A 166 -5.33 -11.74 -5.71
C ASN A 166 -5.02 -12.04 -7.19
N ALA A 167 -3.74 -12.23 -7.53
CA ALA A 167 -3.36 -12.59 -8.89
C ALA A 167 -4.02 -13.92 -9.33
N LEU A 168 -4.05 -14.92 -8.45
CA LEU A 168 -4.69 -16.21 -8.72
C LEU A 168 -6.21 -16.09 -8.90
N LEU A 169 -6.88 -15.28 -8.07
CA LEU A 169 -8.32 -15.02 -8.20
C LEU A 169 -8.65 -14.33 -9.53
N TYR A 170 -7.86 -13.33 -9.94
CA TYR A 170 -8.01 -12.70 -11.26
C TYR A 170 -7.77 -13.69 -12.40
N LEU A 171 -6.78 -14.60 -12.31
CA LEU A 171 -6.52 -15.63 -13.32
C LEU A 171 -7.65 -16.66 -13.36
N ALA A 172 -8.20 -17.08 -12.23
CA ALA A 172 -9.36 -17.97 -12.19
C ALA A 172 -10.59 -17.34 -12.85
N THR A 173 -10.84 -16.05 -12.57
CA THR A 173 -11.89 -15.28 -13.24
C THR A 173 -11.62 -15.14 -14.75
N ALA A 174 -10.37 -14.88 -15.15
CA ALA A 174 -9.99 -14.83 -16.56
C ALA A 174 -10.27 -16.16 -17.28
N ALA A 175 -9.91 -17.28 -16.66
CA ALA A 175 -10.13 -18.61 -17.21
C ALA A 175 -11.63 -18.92 -17.37
N SER A 176 -12.48 -18.47 -16.45
CA SER A 176 -13.95 -18.67 -16.56
C SER A 176 -14.55 -17.87 -17.72
N PHE A 177 -14.13 -16.62 -17.94
CA PHE A 177 -14.55 -15.85 -19.12
C PHE A 177 -14.02 -16.47 -20.44
N ALA A 178 -12.77 -16.95 -20.45
CA ALA A 178 -12.22 -17.66 -21.61
C ALA A 178 -13.02 -18.92 -21.94
N ALA A 179 -13.44 -19.67 -20.93
CA ALA A 179 -14.30 -20.84 -21.10
C ALA A 179 -15.65 -20.49 -21.75
N CYS A 180 -16.30 -19.41 -21.35
CA CYS A 180 -17.55 -18.95 -21.97
C CYS A 180 -17.35 -18.65 -23.47
N GLY A 181 -16.32 -17.88 -23.82
CA GLY A 181 -16.03 -17.62 -25.23
C GLY A 181 -15.70 -18.87 -26.03
N TYR A 182 -14.91 -19.77 -25.46
CA TYR A 182 -14.53 -21.03 -26.10
C TYR A 182 -15.73 -21.93 -26.36
N VAL A 183 -16.61 -22.15 -25.35
CA VAL A 183 -17.77 -23.05 -25.45
C VAL A 183 -18.75 -22.58 -26.52
N LEU A 184 -18.98 -21.26 -26.63
CA LEU A 184 -19.83 -20.68 -27.67
C LEU A 184 -19.30 -21.00 -29.08
N LEU A 185 -18.00 -20.80 -29.31
CA LEU A 185 -17.40 -21.06 -30.62
C LEU A 185 -17.29 -22.55 -30.93
N ALA A 186 -16.94 -23.38 -29.94
CA ALA A 186 -16.82 -24.82 -30.08
C ALA A 186 -18.18 -25.49 -30.41
N ASN A 187 -19.28 -24.94 -29.88
CA ASN A 187 -20.63 -25.43 -30.18
C ASN A 187 -21.22 -24.83 -31.48
N GLY A 188 -20.47 -24.05 -32.22
CA GLY A 188 -20.95 -23.42 -33.46
C GLY A 188 -22.04 -22.38 -33.28
N GLN A 189 -22.18 -21.80 -32.08
CA GLN A 189 -23.20 -20.82 -31.73
C GLN A 189 -22.77 -19.41 -32.22
N TYR A 190 -22.65 -19.23 -33.53
CA TYR A 190 -22.19 -17.97 -34.12
C TYR A 190 -23.27 -16.86 -34.09
N VAL A 191 -24.55 -17.26 -34.12
CA VAL A 191 -25.72 -16.39 -34.02
C VAL A 191 -26.61 -16.89 -32.87
N LEU A 192 -26.89 -16.02 -31.89
CA LEU A 192 -27.70 -16.38 -30.74
C LEU A 192 -29.16 -15.98 -30.97
N THR A 193 -30.08 -16.88 -30.64
CA THR A 193 -31.51 -16.67 -30.59
C THR A 193 -32.03 -16.55 -29.15
N GLU A 194 -31.23 -16.97 -28.20
CA GLU A 194 -31.49 -16.93 -26.77
C GLU A 194 -30.20 -16.64 -25.99
N ARG A 195 -30.31 -16.38 -24.69
CA ARG A 195 -29.15 -16.17 -23.83
C ARG A 195 -28.37 -17.48 -23.71
N PRO A 196 -27.01 -17.43 -23.77
CA PRO A 196 -26.20 -18.59 -23.51
C PRO A 196 -26.49 -19.17 -22.12
N SER A 197 -26.78 -20.48 -22.09
CA SER A 197 -27.01 -21.21 -20.85
C SER A 197 -26.26 -22.54 -20.96
N ASN A 198 -25.06 -22.59 -20.39
CA ASN A 198 -24.19 -23.74 -20.41
C ASN A 198 -23.30 -23.77 -19.16
N TRP A 199 -22.62 -24.88 -18.92
CA TRP A 199 -21.77 -25.06 -17.74
C TRP A 199 -20.71 -23.97 -17.55
N ALA A 200 -20.19 -23.38 -18.63
CA ALA A 200 -19.19 -22.32 -18.55
C ALA A 200 -19.77 -21.02 -18.00
N GLU A 201 -21.01 -20.68 -18.38
CA GLU A 201 -21.73 -19.49 -17.85
C GLU A 201 -22.06 -19.66 -16.35
N GLU A 202 -22.42 -20.87 -15.92
CA GLU A 202 -22.64 -21.17 -14.51
C GLU A 202 -21.35 -21.07 -13.71
N LEU A 203 -20.26 -21.69 -14.21
CA LEU A 203 -18.94 -21.59 -13.61
C LEU A 203 -18.46 -20.12 -13.55
N ASN A 204 -18.64 -19.37 -14.64
CA ASN A 204 -18.25 -17.97 -14.69
C ASN A 204 -19.00 -17.13 -13.65
N SER A 205 -20.30 -17.36 -13.50
CA SER A 205 -21.12 -16.66 -12.48
C SER A 205 -20.61 -16.93 -11.06
N LEU A 206 -20.25 -18.17 -10.75
CA LEU A 206 -19.64 -18.54 -9.47
C LEU A 206 -18.26 -17.88 -9.30
N MET A 207 -17.42 -17.93 -10.33
CA MET A 207 -16.09 -17.33 -10.28
C MET A 207 -16.12 -15.82 -10.16
N ILE A 208 -17.12 -15.15 -10.73
CA ILE A 208 -17.33 -13.70 -10.53
C ILE A 208 -17.67 -13.41 -9.06
N ILE A 209 -18.55 -14.17 -8.43
CA ILE A 209 -18.91 -13.96 -7.01
C ILE A 209 -17.67 -14.18 -6.11
N VAL A 210 -16.96 -15.28 -6.30
CA VAL A 210 -15.74 -15.59 -5.53
C VAL A 210 -14.66 -14.56 -5.78
N GLY A 211 -14.42 -14.20 -7.06
CA GLY A 211 -13.45 -13.18 -7.44
C GLY A 211 -13.79 -11.81 -6.86
N LEU A 212 -15.03 -11.35 -7.02
CA LEU A 212 -15.47 -10.05 -6.53
C LEU A 212 -15.29 -9.91 -5.02
N THR A 213 -15.75 -10.91 -4.26
CA THR A 213 -15.65 -10.91 -2.79
C THR A 213 -14.20 -11.07 -2.32
N GLY A 214 -13.47 -12.02 -2.90
CA GLY A 214 -12.08 -12.31 -2.53
C GLY A 214 -11.13 -11.17 -2.90
N ILE A 215 -11.17 -10.71 -4.15
CA ILE A 215 -10.32 -9.61 -4.64
C ILE A 215 -10.63 -8.32 -3.87
N GLY A 216 -11.91 -8.02 -3.65
CA GLY A 216 -12.36 -6.85 -2.89
C GLY A 216 -11.83 -6.88 -1.46
N ALA A 217 -12.05 -7.98 -0.74
CA ALA A 217 -11.60 -8.14 0.64
C ALA A 217 -10.07 -8.06 0.78
N LEU A 218 -9.34 -8.79 -0.07
CA LEU A 218 -7.88 -8.78 -0.04
C LEU A 218 -7.29 -7.42 -0.42
N SER A 219 -7.87 -6.72 -1.40
CA SER A 219 -7.40 -5.38 -1.79
C SER A 219 -7.63 -4.36 -0.68
N LEU A 220 -8.77 -4.41 0.01
CA LEU A 220 -9.04 -3.56 1.19
C LEU A 220 -8.09 -3.91 2.34
N THR A 221 -7.78 -5.19 2.56
CA THR A 221 -6.81 -5.62 3.58
C THR A 221 -5.41 -5.07 3.28
N ILE A 222 -4.94 -5.16 2.03
CA ILE A 222 -3.66 -4.59 1.62
C ILE A 222 -3.65 -3.08 1.84
N ASN A 223 -4.73 -2.39 1.48
CA ASN A 223 -4.86 -0.96 1.72
C ASN A 223 -4.79 -0.62 3.22
N GLN A 224 -5.45 -1.40 4.07
CA GLN A 224 -5.40 -1.22 5.53
C GLN A 224 -3.98 -1.42 6.08
N ILE A 225 -3.25 -2.42 5.60
CA ILE A 225 -1.84 -2.65 5.97
C ILE A 225 -0.99 -1.46 5.57
N ARG A 226 -1.15 -0.93 4.35
CA ARG A 226 -0.42 0.27 3.87
C ARG A 226 -0.69 1.49 4.77
N THR A 227 -1.95 1.74 5.06
CA THR A 227 -2.36 2.88 5.90
C THR A 227 -1.79 2.75 7.30
N THR A 228 -1.89 1.56 7.90
CA THR A 228 -1.33 1.27 9.23
C THR A 228 0.20 1.46 9.25
N ASN A 229 0.90 0.97 8.23
CA ASN A 229 2.36 1.12 8.13
C ASN A 229 2.78 2.58 7.93
N ARG A 230 2.03 3.37 7.13
CA ARG A 230 2.25 4.82 7.01
C ARG A 230 2.09 5.51 8.37
N HIS A 231 0.98 5.27 9.07
CA HIS A 231 0.77 5.85 10.40
C HIS A 231 1.84 5.42 11.41
N LYS A 232 2.31 4.17 11.36
CA LYS A 232 3.45 3.73 12.19
C LYS A 232 4.72 4.47 11.83
N SER A 233 5.03 4.63 10.55
CA SER A 233 6.20 5.38 10.10
C SER A 233 6.15 6.82 10.55
N ASP A 234 5.02 7.50 10.37
CA ASP A 234 4.81 8.88 10.81
C ASP A 234 4.90 9.01 12.33
N ALA A 235 4.43 7.98 13.06
CA ALA A 235 4.54 7.91 14.52
C ALA A 235 5.94 7.57 15.04
N MET A 236 6.89 7.19 14.18
CA MET A 236 8.25 6.79 14.54
C MET A 236 9.30 7.87 14.20
N THR A 237 8.94 8.93 13.50
CA THR A 237 9.82 10.04 13.15
C THR A 237 9.43 11.32 13.89
N ASP A 238 10.41 12.19 14.14
CA ASP A 238 10.18 13.56 14.61
C ASP A 238 9.85 14.45 13.40
N PRO A 239 8.68 15.10 13.35
CA PRO A 239 8.22 15.84 12.18
C PRO A 239 9.03 17.11 11.89
N LEU A 240 9.77 17.64 12.88
CA LEU A 240 10.57 18.83 12.72
C LEU A 240 11.94 18.52 12.08
N THR A 241 12.55 17.41 12.51
CA THR A 241 13.95 17.09 12.18
C THR A 241 14.10 15.94 11.18
N GLY A 242 13.03 15.12 10.98
CA GLY A 242 13.08 13.92 10.15
C GLY A 242 13.88 12.75 10.75
N LEU A 243 14.49 12.92 11.92
CA LEU A 243 15.14 11.87 12.69
C LEU A 243 14.08 10.94 13.29
N LEU A 244 14.50 9.76 13.74
CA LEU A 244 13.63 8.92 14.55
C LEU A 244 13.23 9.68 15.84
N ASN A 245 12.05 9.40 16.37
CA ASN A 245 11.67 9.91 17.67
C ASN A 245 12.08 8.94 18.80
N ARG A 246 11.85 9.37 20.06
CA ARG A 246 12.15 8.57 21.26
C ARG A 246 11.49 7.19 21.20
N ARG A 247 10.23 7.12 20.73
CA ARG A 247 9.48 5.86 20.64
C ARG A 247 10.15 4.87 19.70
N ALA A 248 10.56 5.32 18.53
CA ALA A 248 11.25 4.50 17.53
C ALA A 248 12.57 3.93 18.05
N LEU A 249 13.32 4.74 18.82
CA LEU A 249 14.58 4.29 19.42
C LEU A 249 14.38 3.14 20.42
N PHE A 250 13.33 3.17 21.22
CA PHE A 250 13.09 2.18 22.28
C PHE A 250 12.30 0.96 21.82
N GLU A 251 11.30 1.12 20.93
CA GLU A 251 10.45 -0.01 20.48
C GLU A 251 11.13 -0.88 19.43
N ASP A 252 11.79 -0.29 18.46
CA ASP A 252 12.32 -1.02 17.30
C ASP A 252 13.80 -1.41 17.45
N ARG A 253 14.56 -0.70 18.31
CA ARG A 253 16.02 -0.82 18.40
C ARG A 253 16.55 -1.32 19.73
N SER A 254 15.69 -1.65 20.68
CA SER A 254 16.11 -2.22 21.98
C SER A 254 16.93 -3.50 21.86
N GLN A 255 16.74 -4.28 20.79
CA GLN A 255 17.50 -5.50 20.47
C GLN A 255 18.77 -5.24 19.64
N ALA A 256 18.98 -4.02 19.15
CA ALA A 256 20.12 -3.66 18.29
C ALA A 256 21.42 -3.39 19.07
N VAL A 257 21.38 -3.49 20.41
CA VAL A 257 22.58 -3.31 21.25
C VAL A 257 23.43 -4.58 21.19
N THR A 258 24.28 -4.65 20.18
CA THR A 258 25.28 -5.73 20.00
C THR A 258 26.62 -5.34 20.65
N GLN A 259 27.57 -6.27 20.69
CA GLN A 259 28.95 -5.95 21.07
C GLN A 259 29.46 -4.82 20.19
N ASN A 260 30.19 -3.86 20.79
CA ASN A 260 30.71 -2.65 20.14
C ASN A 260 29.65 -1.63 19.68
N THR A 261 28.45 -1.65 20.27
CA THR A 261 27.51 -0.53 20.10
C THR A 261 27.95 0.63 20.97
N ALA A 262 28.00 1.83 20.41
CA ALA A 262 28.21 3.07 21.15
C ALA A 262 26.96 3.94 21.09
N ILE A 263 26.67 4.66 22.19
CA ILE A 263 25.65 5.70 22.27
C ILE A 263 26.32 7.05 22.40
N LEU A 264 25.86 8.00 21.60
CA LEU A 264 26.13 9.43 21.77
C LEU A 264 24.81 10.07 22.20
N LEU A 265 24.78 10.60 23.43
CA LEU A 265 23.68 11.42 23.91
C LEU A 265 24.10 12.88 23.82
N MET A 266 23.28 13.72 23.20
CA MET A 266 23.63 15.07 22.81
C MET A 266 22.54 16.06 23.26
N ASP A 267 22.95 17.24 23.67
CA ASP A 267 22.04 18.30 24.07
C ASP A 267 22.61 19.66 23.60
N LEU A 268 21.75 20.45 22.96
CA LEU A 268 22.12 21.77 22.44
C LEU A 268 22.31 22.75 23.59
N ASP A 269 23.52 23.31 23.67
CA ASP A 269 23.86 24.22 24.75
C ASP A 269 23.05 25.53 24.67
N HIS A 270 22.50 25.95 25.81
CA HIS A 270 21.75 27.20 25.94
C HIS A 270 20.57 27.35 24.96
N PHE A 271 19.94 26.26 24.54
CA PHE A 271 18.86 26.27 23.55
C PHE A 271 17.68 27.16 23.96
N LYS A 272 17.37 27.21 25.25
CA LYS A 272 16.36 28.14 25.77
C LYS A 272 16.71 29.61 25.48
N ALA A 273 17.96 30.00 25.65
CA ALA A 273 18.40 31.36 25.35
C ALA A 273 18.32 31.70 23.85
N ILE A 274 18.51 30.71 23.00
CA ILE A 274 18.28 30.81 21.54
C ILE A 274 16.80 31.08 21.26
N ASN A 275 15.90 30.31 21.87
CA ASN A 275 14.46 30.53 21.74
C ASN A 275 14.03 31.89 22.27
N ASP A 276 14.55 32.30 23.43
CA ASP A 276 14.19 33.58 24.06
C ASP A 276 14.66 34.77 23.18
N LYS A 277 15.78 34.64 22.48
CA LYS A 277 16.35 35.72 21.64
C LYS A 277 15.80 35.71 20.20
N PHE A 278 15.62 34.54 19.55
CA PHE A 278 15.31 34.40 18.13
C PHE A 278 13.90 33.81 17.90
N GLY A 279 13.11 33.65 18.95
CA GLY A 279 11.79 33.02 18.93
C GLY A 279 11.85 31.52 18.65
N HIS A 280 10.70 30.85 18.74
CA HIS A 280 10.61 29.42 18.46
C HIS A 280 10.99 29.05 17.01
N ALA A 281 10.75 29.95 16.05
CA ALA A 281 11.15 29.71 14.65
C ALA A 281 12.69 29.65 14.49
N GLY A 282 13.42 30.46 15.27
CA GLY A 282 14.89 30.40 15.34
C GLY A 282 15.38 29.12 15.97
N GLY A 283 14.77 28.69 17.09
CA GLY A 283 15.06 27.39 17.70
C GLY A 283 14.78 26.21 16.78
N ASP A 284 13.62 26.20 16.09
CA ASP A 284 13.27 25.17 15.13
C ASP A 284 14.30 25.07 13.97
N ARG A 285 14.83 26.20 13.55
CA ARG A 285 15.90 26.22 12.53
C ARG A 285 17.18 25.58 13.05
N VAL A 286 17.59 25.89 14.31
CA VAL A 286 18.74 25.25 14.96
C VAL A 286 18.56 23.74 15.02
N LEU A 287 17.39 23.26 15.43
CA LEU A 287 17.07 21.82 15.51
C LEU A 287 17.19 21.13 14.15
N ARG A 288 16.68 21.75 13.07
CA ARG A 288 16.82 21.20 11.68
C ARG A 288 18.27 21.16 11.24
N VAL A 289 19.02 22.26 11.42
CA VAL A 289 20.43 22.32 11.06
C VAL A 289 21.24 21.28 11.84
N PHE A 290 20.95 21.10 13.13
CA PHE A 290 21.63 20.10 13.93
C PHE A 290 21.32 18.67 13.45
N ALA A 291 20.09 18.38 13.06
CA ALA A 291 19.73 17.11 12.45
C ALA A 291 20.50 16.86 11.13
N GLU A 292 20.66 17.87 10.27
CA GLU A 292 21.48 17.79 9.06
C GLU A 292 22.95 17.53 9.37
N VAL A 293 23.50 18.17 10.39
CA VAL A 293 24.86 17.91 10.89
C VAL A 293 24.99 16.46 11.36
N ILE A 294 24.01 15.94 12.11
CA ILE A 294 24.01 14.53 12.51
C ILE A 294 24.01 13.62 11.29
N PHE A 295 23.06 13.79 10.35
CA PHE A 295 22.95 12.95 9.15
C PHE A 295 24.23 12.93 8.31
N SER A 296 24.88 14.08 8.16
CA SER A 296 26.13 14.17 7.37
C SER A 296 27.35 13.52 8.04
N ASN A 297 27.26 13.22 9.34
CA ASN A 297 28.38 12.70 10.14
C ASN A 297 28.22 11.23 10.59
N ILE A 298 27.10 10.57 10.23
CA ILE A 298 26.83 9.16 10.56
C ILE A 298 26.76 8.30 9.29
N ARG A 299 26.84 6.98 9.44
CA ARG A 299 26.73 6.02 8.35
C ARG A 299 25.28 5.59 8.18
N ALA A 300 24.95 5.01 7.01
CA ALA A 300 23.58 4.54 6.70
C ALA A 300 23.05 3.46 7.67
N HIS A 301 23.90 2.73 8.36
CA HIS A 301 23.51 1.71 9.34
C HIS A 301 23.53 2.22 10.79
N ASP A 302 24.00 3.44 11.04
CA ASP A 302 23.88 4.09 12.33
C ASP A 302 22.46 4.68 12.49
N VAL A 303 22.02 4.82 13.73
CA VAL A 303 20.65 5.25 14.04
C VAL A 303 20.72 6.58 14.78
N ALA A 304 19.96 7.58 14.31
CA ALA A 304 19.85 8.86 14.97
C ALA A 304 18.38 9.14 15.36
N ALA A 305 18.17 9.64 16.56
CA ALA A 305 16.86 9.97 17.09
C ALA A 305 16.87 11.31 17.85
N ARG A 306 15.75 12.02 17.80
CA ARG A 306 15.45 13.13 18.70
C ARG A 306 14.62 12.61 19.86
N LEU A 307 15.14 12.77 21.10
CA LEU A 307 14.47 12.24 22.30
C LEU A 307 13.40 13.18 22.83
N GLY A 308 13.51 14.48 22.55
CA GLY A 308 12.56 15.53 22.93
C GLY A 308 13.29 16.86 23.13
N GLY A 309 12.58 17.97 22.97
CA GLY A 309 13.16 19.30 23.14
C GLY A 309 14.42 19.49 22.31
N GLU A 310 15.54 19.62 23.01
CA GLU A 310 16.90 19.85 22.48
C GLU A 310 17.82 18.63 22.59
N GLU A 311 17.27 17.45 22.97
CA GLU A 311 18.02 16.22 23.18
C GLU A 311 18.01 15.30 21.97
N PHE A 312 19.18 14.80 21.58
CA PHE A 312 19.37 13.87 20.48
C PHE A 312 20.22 12.67 20.90
N CYS A 313 20.00 11.55 20.24
CA CYS A 313 20.72 10.31 20.49
C CYS A 313 21.17 9.66 19.20
N ILE A 314 22.40 9.14 19.17
CA ILE A 314 22.92 8.33 18.08
C ILE A 314 23.34 6.96 18.63
N LEU A 315 22.94 5.90 17.94
CA LEU A 315 23.43 4.54 18.11
C LEU A 315 24.41 4.26 16.97
N LEU A 316 25.68 4.12 17.32
CA LEU A 316 26.72 3.72 16.38
C LEU A 316 26.92 2.20 16.46
N SER A 317 26.73 1.51 15.35
CA SER A 317 26.92 0.08 15.24
C SER A 317 28.40 -0.25 15.01
N SER A 318 28.91 -1.33 15.65
CA SER A 318 30.29 -1.82 15.47
C SER A 318 31.37 -0.75 15.63
N SER A 319 31.27 0.08 16.69
CA SER A 319 32.16 1.21 16.93
C SER A 319 33.16 0.93 18.03
N SER A 320 34.45 1.28 17.79
CA SER A 320 35.46 1.31 18.85
C SER A 320 35.34 2.60 19.67
N PRO A 321 35.88 2.65 20.92
CA PRO A 321 35.88 3.86 21.72
C PRO A 321 36.47 5.08 21.01
N LYS A 322 37.58 4.87 20.29
CA LYS A 322 38.22 5.90 19.51
C LYS A 322 37.39 6.40 18.33
N SER A 323 36.69 5.47 17.65
CA SER A 323 35.79 5.80 16.54
C SER A 323 34.55 6.57 17.02
N ALA A 324 33.94 6.16 18.12
CA ALA A 324 32.78 6.84 18.69
C ALA A 324 33.12 8.26 19.16
N ALA A 325 34.25 8.43 19.83
CA ALA A 325 34.76 9.75 20.23
C ALA A 325 35.03 10.65 19.02
N SER A 326 35.62 10.10 17.95
CA SER A 326 35.90 10.84 16.73
C SER A 326 34.62 11.31 16.02
N VAL A 327 33.56 10.48 15.99
CA VAL A 327 32.25 10.88 15.44
C VAL A 327 31.63 11.99 16.29
N ALA A 328 31.65 11.82 17.62
CA ALA A 328 31.09 12.82 18.54
C ALA A 328 31.81 14.18 18.38
N GLU A 329 33.14 14.18 18.35
CA GLU A 329 33.94 15.43 18.21
C GLU A 329 33.72 16.06 16.82
N ARG A 330 33.59 15.27 15.77
CA ARG A 330 33.27 15.80 14.43
C ARG A 330 31.89 16.46 14.39
N ILE A 331 30.87 15.87 14.99
CA ILE A 331 29.52 16.48 15.10
C ILE A 331 29.60 17.78 15.89
N ARG A 332 30.26 17.78 17.06
CA ARG A 332 30.45 18.98 17.89
C ARG A 332 31.13 20.10 17.11
N ALA A 333 32.30 19.81 16.52
CA ALA A 333 33.12 20.77 15.78
C ALA A 333 32.39 21.31 14.53
N THR A 334 31.63 20.46 13.83
CA THR A 334 30.82 20.89 12.69
C THR A 334 29.78 21.91 13.11
N LEU A 335 29.02 21.65 14.19
CA LEU A 335 28.00 22.58 14.67
C LEU A 335 28.63 23.88 15.17
N ASP A 336 29.70 23.80 15.95
CA ASP A 336 30.43 24.96 16.50
C ASP A 336 30.95 25.89 15.41
N GLY A 337 31.36 25.32 14.27
CA GLY A 337 31.84 26.06 13.09
C GLY A 337 30.73 26.72 12.26
N LEU A 338 29.46 26.36 12.51
CA LEU A 338 28.32 26.90 11.74
C LEU A 338 27.81 28.21 12.35
N ALA A 339 27.51 29.15 11.46
CA ALA A 339 26.80 30.38 11.78
C ALA A 339 25.75 30.62 10.69
N PHE A 340 24.50 30.78 11.07
CA PHE A 340 23.42 30.97 10.10
C PHE A 340 22.60 32.22 10.40
N GLN A 341 22.18 32.90 9.36
CA GLN A 341 21.48 34.17 9.46
C GLN A 341 20.01 33.94 9.82
N ALA A 342 19.51 34.77 10.76
CA ALA A 342 18.08 34.91 11.06
C ALA A 342 17.73 36.39 10.94
N PRO A 343 16.44 36.77 10.86
CA PRO A 343 16.01 38.16 10.80
C PRO A 343 16.57 39.01 11.94
N GLU A 344 16.68 38.42 13.14
CA GLU A 344 17.12 39.04 14.37
C GLU A 344 18.66 39.04 14.59
N GLY A 345 19.43 38.44 13.61
CA GLY A 345 20.88 38.38 13.66
C GLY A 345 21.45 36.99 13.40
N THR A 346 22.74 36.83 13.64
CA THR A 346 23.42 35.56 13.44
C THR A 346 23.22 34.62 14.62
N ILE A 347 22.78 33.39 14.33
CA ILE A 347 22.65 32.32 15.32
C ILE A 347 23.91 31.46 15.29
N LYS A 348 24.49 31.24 16.47
CA LYS A 348 25.52 30.22 16.73
C LYS A 348 24.98 29.27 17.79
N ALA A 349 25.18 27.98 17.59
CA ALA A 349 24.78 26.94 18.53
C ALA A 349 25.96 26.00 18.80
N THR A 350 26.07 25.50 20.00
CA THR A 350 27.00 24.47 20.40
C THR A 350 26.27 23.27 20.98
N VAL A 351 26.95 22.15 21.12
CA VAL A 351 26.41 20.92 21.65
C VAL A 351 27.34 20.28 22.66
N SER A 352 26.81 19.81 23.76
CA SER A 352 27.50 18.94 24.70
C SER A 352 27.15 17.49 24.40
N ILE A 353 28.13 16.59 24.45
CA ILE A 353 27.96 15.18 24.03
C ILE A 353 28.53 14.26 25.12
N GLY A 354 27.69 13.32 25.58
CA GLY A 354 28.08 12.17 26.38
C GLY A 354 28.16 10.91 25.55
N VAL A 355 29.29 10.19 25.63
CA VAL A 355 29.54 8.96 24.88
C VAL A 355 29.60 7.79 25.84
N ALA A 356 28.81 6.74 25.60
CA ALA A 356 28.94 5.46 26.28
C ALA A 356 29.12 4.33 25.28
N ILE A 357 29.97 3.37 25.59
CA ILE A 357 30.24 2.23 24.73
C ILE A 357 29.91 0.97 25.52
N ARG A 358 29.19 0.04 24.88
CA ARG A 358 28.84 -1.23 25.48
C ARG A 358 30.08 -2.01 25.90
N SER A 359 30.12 -2.43 27.14
CA SER A 359 31.14 -3.33 27.67
C SER A 359 30.95 -4.77 27.18
N LEU A 360 31.88 -5.66 27.52
CA LEU A 360 31.78 -7.11 27.19
C LEU A 360 30.59 -7.79 27.87
N ALA A 361 30.12 -7.26 29.00
CA ALA A 361 28.94 -7.76 29.69
C ALA A 361 27.64 -7.42 28.93
N PRO A 362 26.59 -8.25 28.99
CA PRO A 362 25.28 -7.93 28.47
C PRO A 362 24.73 -6.64 29.11
N GLU A 363 24.45 -5.65 28.30
CA GLU A 363 23.98 -4.34 28.74
C GLU A 363 22.75 -3.93 27.93
N THR A 364 21.72 -3.40 28.59
CA THR A 364 20.51 -2.93 27.93
C THR A 364 20.73 -1.54 27.31
N LEU A 365 19.89 -1.18 26.33
CA LEU A 365 19.88 0.17 25.77
C LEU A 365 19.70 1.23 26.85
N GLN A 366 18.82 0.99 27.82
CA GLN A 366 18.56 1.93 28.93
C GLN A 366 19.78 2.13 29.81
N THR A 367 20.50 1.05 30.15
CA THR A 367 21.72 1.15 30.99
C THR A 367 22.80 1.94 30.27
N LEU A 368 22.97 1.68 28.96
CA LEU A 368 23.95 2.38 28.13
C LEU A 368 23.60 3.86 27.97
N LEU A 369 22.31 4.19 27.83
CA LEU A 369 21.83 5.59 27.83
C LEU A 369 22.10 6.29 29.15
N ASN A 370 21.86 5.65 30.29
CA ASN A 370 22.13 6.24 31.60
C ASN A 370 23.62 6.57 31.79
N ARG A 371 24.52 5.74 31.25
CA ARG A 371 25.97 6.03 31.26
C ARG A 371 26.33 7.21 30.37
N ALA A 372 25.71 7.29 29.17
CA ALA A 372 25.90 8.43 28.27
C ALA A 372 25.36 9.72 28.89
N ASP A 373 24.23 9.66 29.61
CA ASP A 373 23.66 10.81 30.31
C ASP A 373 24.60 11.33 31.41
N ALA A 374 25.16 10.43 32.24
CA ALA A 374 26.16 10.84 33.23
C ALA A 374 27.39 11.49 32.60
N ALA A 375 27.82 11.05 31.43
CA ALA A 375 28.91 11.69 30.67
C ALA A 375 28.48 13.04 30.10
N LEU A 376 27.27 13.18 29.57
CA LEU A 376 26.71 14.42 29.07
C LEU A 376 26.60 15.47 30.21
N TYR A 377 26.14 15.04 31.38
CA TYR A 377 26.10 15.90 32.54
C TYR A 377 27.48 16.48 32.88
N ARG A 378 28.51 15.63 32.86
CA ARG A 378 29.94 16.09 33.06
C ARG A 378 30.34 17.09 31.96
N ALA A 379 30.02 16.82 30.69
CA ALA A 379 30.31 17.73 29.61
C ALA A 379 29.66 19.10 29.80
N LYS A 380 28.44 19.16 30.28
CA LYS A 380 27.75 20.42 30.61
C LYS A 380 28.37 21.13 31.84
N ALA A 381 28.74 20.37 32.89
CA ALA A 381 29.34 20.93 34.10
C ALA A 381 30.73 21.53 33.86
N ASP A 382 31.55 20.90 33.01
CA ASP A 382 32.93 21.32 32.71
C ASP A 382 33.02 22.51 31.74
N GLY A 383 31.88 23.10 31.35
CA GLY A 383 31.89 24.35 30.53
C GLY A 383 31.25 24.17 29.14
N ARG A 384 30.52 23.10 28.89
CA ARG A 384 29.78 22.85 27.63
C ARG A 384 30.65 22.75 26.38
N ASN A 385 29.99 22.63 25.20
CA ASN A 385 30.66 22.56 23.89
C ASN A 385 31.83 21.55 23.89
N ARG A 386 31.60 20.34 24.41
CA ARG A 386 32.60 19.28 24.52
C ARG A 386 32.01 17.89 24.53
N VAL A 387 32.91 16.93 24.36
CA VAL A 387 32.62 15.50 24.42
C VAL A 387 33.18 14.90 25.70
N HIS A 388 32.36 14.16 26.45
CA HIS A 388 32.83 13.32 27.55
C HIS A 388 32.50 11.85 27.28
N ILE A 389 33.45 10.98 27.60
CA ILE A 389 33.28 9.52 27.46
C ILE A 389 32.99 8.94 28.85
N ALA A 390 31.95 8.10 28.95
CA ALA A 390 31.67 7.37 30.17
C ALA A 390 32.80 6.35 30.46
N ASP A 391 33.15 6.24 31.73
CA ASP A 391 34.18 5.30 32.17
C ASP A 391 33.85 3.85 31.76
N PHE A 392 34.81 3.12 31.27
CA PHE A 392 34.67 1.69 31.06
C PHE A 392 34.60 1.00 32.43
N HIS A 393 33.43 0.51 32.80
CA HIS A 393 33.39 -0.48 33.86
C HIS A 393 33.94 -1.80 33.27
N LEU A 394 35.18 -2.10 33.50
CA LEU A 394 35.66 -3.48 33.51
C LEU A 394 34.87 -4.13 34.67
N ALA A 395 33.92 -5.00 34.32
CA ALA A 395 33.29 -5.85 35.33
C ALA A 395 34.39 -6.62 36.03
N ALA A 396 34.55 -6.37 37.35
CA ALA A 396 35.48 -7.08 38.20
C ALA A 396 35.07 -8.53 38.34
#